data_e7f32f8bf892fa4be28bd419c2122db4
#
_entry.id   e7f32f8bf892fa4be28bd419c2122db4
#
_cell.length_a   1.000
_cell.length_b   1.000
_cell.length_c   1.000
_cell.angle_alpha   90.00
_cell.angle_beta   90.00
_cell.angle_gamma   90.00
#
_symmetry.space_group_name_H-M   'P 1'
#
loop_
_entity.id
_entity.type
_entity.pdbx_description
1 polymer ?
#
loop_
_entity_poly.entity_id
_entity_poly.type
_entity_poly.pdbx_seq_one_letter_code
_entity_poly.pdbx_strand_id
1 'polypeptide(L)'
;MKKSILLIFIALITTMGCQAQEAAKRDSTAISKYQARHTLQGLKAFFETGYLWGLGGEAYIESPTGEMMPLDKNIFSPSHFSASASVGCQFNNFVFVGLGAAANVYSSRGTTYLTVPIFGELRINLLNAKRFTPFADGKLGYGIGDMHGVYCACQLGLRYALPKKRAVYLAGEWNFQINQDLKVLKADDINCNLGFKFGFEL
;
A
#
# COMPACT_ATOMS: atom_id res chain seq x y z
N MET A 1 5.72 4.55 26.92
CA MET A 1 6.53 3.63 26.09
C MET A 1 6.17 3.64 24.60
N LYS A 2 4.89 3.63 24.17
CA LYS A 2 4.51 3.60 22.73
C LYS A 2 4.98 4.83 21.92
N LYS A 3 4.98 6.04 22.49
CA LYS A 3 5.42 7.27 21.80
C LYS A 3 6.93 7.33 21.54
N SER A 4 7.73 6.72 22.44
CA SER A 4 9.20 6.68 22.27
C SER A 4 9.65 5.74 21.16
N ILE A 5 8.94 4.63 20.94
CA ILE A 5 9.25 3.68 19.87
C ILE A 5 8.99 4.31 18.49
N LEU A 6 7.90 5.08 18.35
CA LEU A 6 7.58 5.79 17.11
C LEU A 6 8.65 6.84 16.76
N LEU A 7 9.12 7.61 17.76
CA LEU A 7 10.19 8.59 17.55
C LEU A 7 11.52 7.96 17.15
N ILE A 8 11.86 6.81 17.73
CA ILE A 8 13.07 6.05 17.39
C ILE A 8 12.96 5.53 15.94
N PHE A 9 11.80 5.04 15.53
CA PHE A 9 11.56 4.57 14.15
C PHE A 9 11.69 5.71 13.13
N ILE A 10 11.11 6.88 13.41
CA ILE A 10 11.23 8.07 12.56
C ILE A 10 12.68 8.55 12.48
N ALA A 11 13.40 8.58 13.61
CA ALA A 11 14.82 8.95 13.66
C ALA A 11 15.71 7.96 12.88
N LEU A 12 15.42 6.66 12.95
CA LEU A 12 16.15 5.64 12.17
C LEU A 12 15.94 5.80 10.66
N ILE A 13 14.71 6.06 10.23
CA ILE A 13 14.39 6.27 8.81
C ILE A 13 15.07 7.53 8.27
N THR A 14 15.09 8.61 9.04
CA THR A 14 15.74 9.87 8.63
C THR A 14 17.26 9.75 8.59
N THR A 15 17.89 9.04 9.53
CA THR A 15 19.34 8.82 9.54
C THR A 15 19.79 7.88 8.42
N MET A 16 19.03 6.82 8.12
CA MET A 16 19.33 5.94 6.99
C MET A 16 19.16 6.65 5.64
N GLY A 17 18.18 7.53 5.51
CA GLY A 17 17.99 8.37 4.32
C GLY A 17 19.15 9.34 4.07
N CYS A 18 19.69 9.99 5.11
CA CYS A 18 20.85 10.87 5.01
C CYS A 18 22.13 10.12 4.64
N GLN A 19 22.39 8.95 5.23
CA GLN A 19 23.60 8.16 4.90
C GLN A 19 23.55 7.59 3.49
N ALA A 20 22.37 7.17 3.00
CA ALA A 20 22.20 6.75 1.61
C ALA A 20 22.45 7.89 0.61
N GLN A 21 22.07 9.11 0.96
CA GLN A 21 22.32 10.30 0.14
C GLN A 21 23.80 10.69 0.09
N GLU A 22 24.54 10.55 1.19
CA GLU A 22 25.99 10.81 1.23
C GLU A 22 26.81 9.74 0.50
N ALA A 23 26.44 8.47 0.63
CA ALA A 23 27.05 7.37 -0.13
C ALA A 23 26.82 7.53 -1.63
N ALA A 24 25.60 7.89 -2.05
CA ALA A 24 25.29 8.18 -3.46
C ALA A 24 26.06 9.39 -4.02
N LYS A 25 26.39 10.38 -3.17
CA LYS A 25 27.19 11.55 -3.57
C LYS A 25 28.68 11.22 -3.78
N ARG A 26 29.24 10.26 -3.02
CA ARG A 26 30.65 9.84 -3.16
C ARG A 26 30.90 9.01 -4.42
N ASP A 27 29.94 8.20 -4.86
CA ASP A 27 30.06 7.42 -6.11
C ASP A 27 29.74 8.21 -7.39
N SER A 28 29.18 9.44 -7.25
CA SER A 28 28.71 10.21 -8.40
C SER A 28 29.80 10.75 -9.32
N THR A 29 31.07 10.71 -8.93
CA THR A 29 32.20 11.17 -9.75
C THR A 29 32.63 10.19 -10.85
N ALA A 30 32.20 8.92 -10.78
CA ALA A 30 32.57 7.85 -11.72
C ALA A 30 31.41 7.33 -12.58
N ILE A 31 30.16 7.74 -12.32
CA ILE A 31 28.99 7.24 -13.05
C ILE A 31 28.87 7.97 -14.39
N SER A 32 28.86 7.23 -15.50
CA SER A 32 28.66 7.82 -16.83
C SER A 32 27.30 8.59 -16.86
N LYS A 33 27.23 9.64 -17.68
CA LYS A 33 25.98 10.43 -17.88
C LYS A 33 24.78 9.54 -18.28
N TYR A 34 25.04 8.40 -18.88
CA TYR A 34 24.05 7.40 -19.25
C TYR A 34 23.50 6.68 -18.01
N GLN A 35 24.36 6.23 -17.10
CA GLN A 35 23.95 5.57 -15.85
C GLN A 35 23.18 6.51 -14.92
N ALA A 36 23.62 7.78 -14.82
CA ALA A 36 22.92 8.77 -14.02
C ALA A 36 21.47 9.05 -14.49
N ARG A 37 21.20 8.90 -15.80
CA ARG A 37 19.84 9.06 -16.36
C ARG A 37 18.94 7.84 -16.10
N HIS A 38 19.50 6.69 -15.85
CA HIS A 38 18.78 5.41 -15.68
C HIS A 38 18.74 4.92 -14.23
N THR A 39 19.32 5.65 -13.28
CA THR A 39 19.19 5.30 -11.87
C THR A 39 17.83 5.78 -11.34
N LEU A 40 17.13 4.88 -10.65
CA LEU A 40 15.87 5.17 -9.96
C LEU A 40 16.08 5.61 -8.51
N GLN A 41 17.33 5.60 -8.00
CA GLN A 41 17.66 5.94 -6.62
C GLN A 41 17.17 7.34 -6.22
N GLY A 42 16.75 7.45 -4.97
CA GLY A 42 16.35 8.70 -4.35
C GLY A 42 14.95 8.66 -3.75
N LEU A 43 14.47 9.83 -3.36
CA LEU A 43 13.12 10.00 -2.86
C LEU A 43 12.11 9.78 -3.98
N LYS A 44 11.06 9.03 -3.70
CA LYS A 44 9.96 8.73 -4.61
C LYS A 44 8.63 8.96 -3.92
N ALA A 45 7.66 9.42 -4.70
CA ALA A 45 6.27 9.47 -4.29
C ALA A 45 5.39 8.73 -5.31
N PHE A 46 4.44 7.96 -4.82
CA PHE A 46 3.48 7.24 -5.62
C PHE A 46 2.08 7.71 -5.30
N PHE A 47 1.26 7.85 -6.32
CA PHE A 47 -0.16 8.17 -6.22
C PHE A 47 -0.92 7.10 -7.00
N GLU A 48 -1.88 6.46 -6.36
CA GLU A 48 -2.64 5.36 -6.95
C GLU A 48 -4.13 5.61 -6.79
N THR A 49 -4.89 5.19 -7.78
CA THR A 49 -6.33 5.14 -7.71
C THR A 49 -6.83 3.89 -8.40
N GLY A 50 -7.91 3.31 -7.90
CA GLY A 50 -8.44 2.09 -8.46
C GLY A 50 -9.74 1.64 -7.87
N TYR A 51 -10.24 0.55 -8.41
CA TYR A 51 -11.46 -0.09 -7.95
C TYR A 51 -11.20 -1.57 -7.67
N LEU A 52 -11.66 -2.01 -6.52
CA LEU A 52 -11.50 -3.38 -6.06
C LEU A 52 -12.86 -4.00 -5.80
N TRP A 53 -13.07 -5.18 -6.36
CA TRP A 53 -14.28 -6.00 -6.17
C TRP A 53 -14.11 -6.87 -4.94
N GLY A 54 -15.12 -6.91 -4.10
CA GLY A 54 -15.18 -7.86 -3.00
C GLY A 54 -15.34 -9.29 -3.52
N LEU A 55 -14.40 -10.17 -3.12
CA LEU A 55 -14.44 -11.59 -3.48
C LEU A 55 -15.19 -12.44 -2.45
N GLY A 56 -15.53 -11.87 -1.32
CA GLY A 56 -16.13 -12.54 -0.18
C GLY A 56 -15.35 -12.27 1.10
N GLY A 57 -16.02 -12.44 2.21
CA GLY A 57 -15.46 -12.33 3.55
C GLY A 57 -16.15 -13.34 4.47
N GLU A 58 -15.56 -13.63 5.62
CA GLU A 58 -16.20 -14.37 6.69
C GLU A 58 -16.52 -13.36 7.80
N ALA A 59 -17.80 -13.15 8.06
CA ALA A 59 -18.25 -12.33 9.18
C ALA A 59 -18.85 -13.23 10.26
N TYR A 60 -18.51 -12.97 11.52
CA TYR A 60 -19.03 -13.68 12.68
C TYR A 60 -19.74 -12.67 13.59
N ILE A 61 -20.93 -13.01 14.04
CA ILE A 61 -21.69 -12.22 15.03
C ILE A 61 -21.61 -12.94 16.37
N GLU A 62 -21.28 -12.20 17.43
CA GLU A 62 -21.39 -12.70 18.80
C GLU A 62 -22.87 -12.76 19.20
N SER A 63 -23.37 -13.97 19.47
CA SER A 63 -24.71 -14.19 20.02
C SER A 63 -24.79 -13.63 21.45
N PRO A 64 -25.99 -13.23 21.95
CA PRO A 64 -26.19 -12.90 23.35
C PRO A 64 -25.74 -13.97 24.34
N THR A 65 -25.55 -15.20 23.87
CA THR A 65 -25.04 -16.36 24.64
C THR A 65 -23.51 -16.47 24.60
N GLY A 66 -22.79 -15.56 23.90
CA GLY A 66 -21.34 -15.59 23.76
C GLY A 66 -20.82 -16.57 22.69
N GLU A 67 -21.70 -17.17 21.90
CA GLU A 67 -21.30 -18.04 20.79
C GLU A 67 -21.12 -17.23 19.50
N MET A 68 -20.02 -17.49 18.77
CA MET A 68 -19.75 -16.86 17.46
C MET A 68 -20.56 -17.59 16.39
N MET A 69 -21.56 -16.91 15.83
CA MET A 69 -22.37 -17.42 14.73
C MET A 69 -21.85 -16.90 13.40
N PRO A 70 -21.58 -17.77 12.40
CA PRO A 70 -21.18 -17.31 11.08
C PRO A 70 -22.35 -16.57 10.41
N LEU A 71 -22.06 -15.36 9.92
CA LEU A 71 -22.97 -14.63 9.05
C LEU A 71 -22.88 -15.19 7.64
N ASP A 72 -24.01 -15.20 6.90
CA ASP A 72 -24.03 -15.68 5.53
C ASP A 72 -22.98 -14.94 4.68
N LYS A 73 -22.10 -15.72 4.01
CA LYS A 73 -20.96 -15.25 3.19
C LYS A 73 -21.32 -14.20 2.14
N ASN A 74 -22.59 -14.12 1.74
CA ASN A 74 -23.10 -13.18 0.75
C ASN A 74 -23.48 -11.81 1.33
N ILE A 75 -23.42 -11.65 2.66
CA ILE A 75 -23.95 -10.45 3.32
C ILE A 75 -22.93 -9.31 3.32
N PHE A 76 -21.62 -9.61 3.38
CA PHE A 76 -20.60 -8.57 3.52
C PHE A 76 -19.37 -8.83 2.65
N SER A 77 -19.44 -8.40 1.40
CA SER A 77 -18.28 -8.36 0.50
C SER A 77 -18.30 -7.03 -0.28
N PRO A 78 -18.10 -5.90 0.40
CA PRO A 78 -18.22 -4.61 -0.26
C PRO A 78 -17.05 -4.38 -1.21
N SER A 79 -17.40 -4.04 -2.44
CA SER A 79 -16.45 -3.45 -3.38
C SER A 79 -16.12 -2.02 -2.96
N HIS A 80 -14.94 -1.54 -3.30
CA HIS A 80 -14.55 -0.19 -2.91
C HIS A 80 -13.71 0.52 -3.97
N PHE A 81 -13.85 1.83 -3.97
CA PHE A 81 -12.92 2.73 -4.63
C PHE A 81 -11.77 3.05 -3.68
N SER A 82 -10.54 2.99 -4.18
CA SER A 82 -9.32 3.26 -3.41
C SER A 82 -8.52 4.38 -4.05
N ALA A 83 -8.12 5.34 -3.24
CA ALA A 83 -7.13 6.35 -3.62
C ALA A 83 -6.01 6.34 -2.57
N SER A 84 -4.75 6.21 -2.99
CA SER A 84 -3.63 6.11 -2.07
C SER A 84 -2.45 6.99 -2.50
N ALA A 85 -1.67 7.39 -1.51
CA ALA A 85 -0.41 8.09 -1.69
C ALA A 85 0.64 7.49 -0.77
N SER A 86 1.85 7.30 -1.30
CA SER A 86 2.99 6.87 -0.51
C SER A 86 4.24 7.63 -0.88
N VAL A 87 5.17 7.72 0.07
CA VAL A 87 6.46 8.38 -0.08
C VAL A 87 7.53 7.53 0.60
N GLY A 88 8.70 7.45 -0.02
CA GLY A 88 9.78 6.65 0.52
C GLY A 88 11.08 6.78 -0.27
N CYS A 89 11.98 5.87 -0.01
CA CYS A 89 13.31 5.85 -0.60
C CYS A 89 13.46 4.64 -1.54
N GLN A 90 13.86 4.92 -2.75
CA GLN A 90 14.34 3.93 -3.71
C GLN A 90 15.84 3.71 -3.46
N PHE A 91 16.22 2.59 -2.87
CA PHE A 91 17.61 2.27 -2.50
C PHE A 91 18.49 1.97 -3.72
N ASN A 92 17.91 1.26 -4.68
CA ASN A 92 18.54 0.90 -5.94
C ASN A 92 17.47 0.80 -7.03
N ASN A 93 17.82 0.36 -8.22
CA ASN A 93 16.86 0.22 -9.31
C ASN A 93 15.78 -0.84 -9.06
N PHE A 94 15.94 -1.67 -8.04
CA PHE A 94 15.05 -2.79 -7.76
C PHE A 94 14.14 -2.57 -6.53
N VAL A 95 14.66 -1.97 -5.46
CA VAL A 95 13.99 -1.95 -4.15
C VAL A 95 13.60 -0.55 -3.72
N PHE A 96 12.33 -0.36 -3.42
CA PHE A 96 11.76 0.82 -2.79
C PHE A 96 11.14 0.41 -1.44
N VAL A 97 11.31 1.27 -0.45
CA VAL A 97 10.65 1.18 0.86
C VAL A 97 10.04 2.52 1.21
N GLY A 98 8.78 2.53 1.61
CA GLY A 98 8.05 3.75 1.91
C GLY A 98 6.97 3.58 2.96
N LEU A 99 6.31 4.69 3.24
CA LEU A 99 5.12 4.78 4.07
C LEU A 99 4.03 5.48 3.26
N GLY A 100 2.79 5.06 3.46
CA GLY A 100 1.66 5.61 2.74
C GLY A 100 0.36 5.57 3.53
N ALA A 101 -0.64 6.21 2.94
CA ALA A 101 -2.01 6.13 3.38
C ALA A 101 -2.94 5.98 2.18
N ALA A 102 -4.08 5.36 2.39
CA ALA A 102 -5.13 5.27 1.38
C ALA A 102 -6.47 5.73 1.95
N ALA A 103 -7.37 6.14 1.08
CA ALA A 103 -8.79 6.34 1.37
C ALA A 103 -9.57 5.27 0.60
N ASN A 104 -10.16 4.33 1.31
CA ASN A 104 -10.98 3.26 0.77
C ASN A 104 -12.45 3.56 1.05
N VAL A 105 -13.22 3.80 -0.01
CA VAL A 105 -14.64 4.10 0.07
C VAL A 105 -15.42 2.87 -0.36
N TYR A 106 -16.01 2.20 0.61
CA TYR A 106 -16.82 1.00 0.44
C TYR A 106 -18.28 1.37 0.25
N SER A 107 -18.95 0.72 -0.68
CA SER A 107 -20.39 0.88 -0.89
C SER A 107 -21.08 -0.49 -0.76
N SER A 108 -21.99 -0.59 0.21
CA SER A 108 -22.78 -1.81 0.44
C SER A 108 -24.20 -1.44 0.82
N ARG A 109 -25.20 -1.97 0.08
CA ARG A 109 -26.64 -1.85 0.36
C ARG A 109 -27.12 -0.41 0.64
N GLY A 110 -26.57 0.59 -0.08
CA GLY A 110 -26.96 1.99 0.08
C GLY A 110 -26.27 2.71 1.23
N THR A 111 -25.36 2.05 1.96
CA THR A 111 -24.54 2.67 3.00
C THR A 111 -23.11 2.77 2.50
N THR A 112 -22.46 3.90 2.80
CA THR A 112 -21.06 4.17 2.44
C THR A 112 -20.22 4.15 3.70
N TYR A 113 -19.09 3.43 3.64
CA TYR A 113 -18.12 3.32 4.72
C TYR A 113 -16.78 3.87 4.25
N LEU A 114 -16.08 4.61 5.08
CA LEU A 114 -14.76 5.14 4.81
C LEU A 114 -13.73 4.49 5.74
N THR A 115 -12.67 3.98 5.13
CA THR A 115 -11.51 3.46 5.87
C THR A 115 -10.25 4.10 5.34
N VAL A 116 -9.37 4.50 6.26
CA VAL A 116 -8.07 5.10 5.94
C VAL A 116 -6.97 4.20 6.47
N PRO A 117 -6.46 3.23 5.67
CA PRO A 117 -5.29 2.46 6.05
C PRO A 117 -4.02 3.32 5.97
N ILE A 118 -3.19 3.21 7.01
CA ILE A 118 -1.82 3.73 7.05
C ILE A 118 -0.91 2.51 6.97
N PHE A 119 0.03 2.49 6.02
CA PHE A 119 0.81 1.30 5.71
C PHE A 119 2.29 1.58 5.43
N GLY A 120 3.12 0.57 5.69
CA GLY A 120 4.45 0.45 5.12
C GLY A 120 4.35 -0.21 3.75
N GLU A 121 5.18 0.21 2.80
CA GLU A 121 5.22 -0.27 1.42
C GLU A 121 6.62 -0.78 1.10
N LEU A 122 6.68 -1.96 0.47
CA LEU A 122 7.88 -2.55 -0.11
C LEU A 122 7.59 -2.87 -1.57
N ARG A 123 8.24 -2.16 -2.50
CA ARG A 123 8.12 -2.41 -3.94
C ARG A 123 9.41 -2.93 -4.51
N ILE A 124 9.30 -3.97 -5.35
CA ILE A 124 10.42 -4.62 -6.02
C ILE A 124 10.20 -4.55 -7.53
N ASN A 125 11.08 -3.84 -8.22
CA ASN A 125 11.12 -3.81 -9.67
C ASN A 125 11.88 -5.06 -10.17
N LEU A 126 11.31 -5.82 -11.09
CA LEU A 126 11.88 -7.08 -11.56
C LEU A 126 12.94 -6.87 -12.66
N LEU A 127 13.01 -5.68 -13.26
CA LEU A 127 13.98 -5.36 -14.31
C LEU A 127 14.74 -4.08 -13.96
N ASN A 128 16.02 -4.03 -14.39
CA ASN A 128 16.90 -2.90 -14.15
C ASN A 128 16.51 -1.68 -15.00
N ALA A 129 15.72 -0.76 -14.44
CA ALA A 129 15.38 0.56 -14.97
C ALA A 129 15.03 0.62 -16.47
N LYS A 130 14.35 -0.40 -16.99
CA LYS A 130 13.88 -0.41 -18.38
C LYS A 130 12.63 0.46 -18.55
N ARG A 131 12.32 0.79 -19.81
CA ARG A 131 11.12 1.59 -20.15
C ARG A 131 9.84 0.91 -19.68
N PHE A 132 9.77 -0.42 -19.86
CA PHE A 132 8.73 -1.28 -19.29
C PHE A 132 9.37 -2.13 -18.19
N THR A 133 8.88 -2.00 -16.98
CA THR A 133 9.41 -2.70 -15.82
C THR A 133 8.27 -3.35 -15.05
N PRO A 134 8.16 -4.68 -15.05
CA PRO A 134 7.27 -5.39 -14.14
C PRO A 134 7.72 -5.15 -12.70
N PHE A 135 6.75 -5.05 -11.79
CA PHE A 135 7.03 -4.88 -10.37
C PHE A 135 6.07 -5.71 -9.52
N ALA A 136 6.53 -6.04 -8.32
CA ALA A 136 5.72 -6.57 -7.24
C ALA A 136 5.77 -5.57 -6.08
N ASP A 137 4.65 -5.41 -5.38
CA ASP A 137 4.50 -4.47 -4.27
C ASP A 137 3.74 -5.14 -3.14
N GLY A 138 4.19 -4.93 -1.91
CA GLY A 138 3.55 -5.39 -0.70
C GLY A 138 3.31 -4.21 0.25
N LYS A 139 2.10 -4.13 0.79
CA LYS A 139 1.67 -3.12 1.74
C LYS A 139 1.18 -3.80 3.01
N LEU A 140 1.64 -3.33 4.17
CA LEU A 140 1.21 -3.82 5.47
C LEU A 140 0.95 -2.65 6.40
N GLY A 141 -0.20 -2.64 7.06
CA GLY A 141 -0.59 -1.52 7.89
C GLY A 141 -1.81 -1.75 8.74
N TYR A 142 -2.44 -0.65 9.13
CA TYR A 142 -3.65 -0.64 9.95
C TYR A 142 -4.65 0.37 9.41
N GLY A 143 -5.88 -0.07 9.17
CA GLY A 143 -7.01 0.74 8.76
C GLY A 143 -7.65 1.47 9.95
N ILE A 144 -7.97 2.74 9.76
CA ILE A 144 -8.66 3.60 10.72
C ILE A 144 -9.95 4.08 10.06
N GLY A 145 -11.04 4.19 10.80
CA GLY A 145 -12.32 4.68 10.30
C GLY A 145 -13.48 3.75 10.64
N ASP A 146 -14.43 3.63 9.72
CA ASP A 146 -15.64 2.84 9.96
C ASP A 146 -15.35 1.33 10.03
N MET A 147 -14.36 0.88 9.24
CA MET A 147 -13.82 -0.47 9.29
C MET A 147 -12.34 -0.36 9.68
N HIS A 148 -12.05 -0.67 10.94
CA HIS A 148 -10.69 -0.58 11.48
C HIS A 148 -10.09 -1.98 11.68
N GLY A 149 -8.78 -2.11 11.45
CA GLY A 149 -8.10 -3.38 11.62
C GLY A 149 -6.83 -3.52 10.79
N VAL A 150 -6.29 -4.73 10.75
CA VAL A 150 -5.06 -5.02 10.01
C VAL A 150 -5.32 -4.96 8.51
N TYR A 151 -4.51 -4.19 7.81
CA TYR A 151 -4.53 -4.04 6.35
C TYR A 151 -3.28 -4.69 5.74
N CYS A 152 -3.49 -5.55 4.76
CA CYS A 152 -2.43 -6.17 3.96
C CYS A 152 -2.84 -6.13 2.49
N ALA A 153 -1.94 -5.70 1.60
CA ALA A 153 -2.17 -5.72 0.17
C ALA A 153 -0.93 -6.19 -0.60
N CYS A 154 -1.17 -6.91 -1.69
CA CYS A 154 -0.16 -7.31 -2.65
C CYS A 154 -0.54 -6.82 -4.04
N GLN A 155 0.41 -6.26 -4.77
CA GLN A 155 0.20 -5.80 -6.14
C GLN A 155 1.22 -6.45 -7.08
N LEU A 156 0.76 -6.73 -8.29
CA LEU A 156 1.61 -7.07 -9.43
C LEU A 156 1.26 -6.12 -10.57
N GLY A 157 2.26 -5.47 -11.14
CA GLY A 157 1.99 -4.44 -12.13
C GLY A 157 3.09 -4.25 -13.16
N LEU A 158 2.79 -3.38 -14.11
CA LEU A 158 3.69 -2.97 -15.17
C LEU A 158 3.88 -1.46 -15.13
N ARG A 159 5.11 -1.04 -14.92
CA ARG A 159 5.56 0.35 -14.88
C ARG A 159 6.05 0.78 -16.24
N TYR A 160 5.63 1.95 -16.71
CA TYR A 160 6.11 2.61 -17.92
C TYR A 160 6.84 3.90 -17.57
N ALA A 161 8.13 3.94 -17.83
CA ALA A 161 8.99 5.09 -17.53
C ALA A 161 8.69 6.27 -18.47
N LEU A 162 8.45 7.43 -17.89
CA LEU A 162 8.28 8.71 -18.55
C LEU A 162 9.59 9.56 -18.44
N PRO A 163 9.74 10.63 -19.23
CA PRO A 163 10.83 11.59 -19.06
C PRO A 163 10.87 12.20 -17.64
N LYS A 164 12.04 12.68 -17.24
CA LYS A 164 12.27 13.35 -15.95
C LYS A 164 12.05 12.45 -14.72
N LYS A 165 12.42 11.17 -14.80
CA LYS A 165 12.32 10.18 -13.72
C LYS A 165 10.89 9.91 -13.21
N ARG A 166 9.87 10.22 -13.98
CA ARG A 166 8.46 9.93 -13.71
C ARG A 166 8.07 8.60 -14.32
N ALA A 167 7.00 8.02 -13.84
CA ALA A 167 6.41 6.87 -14.48
C ALA A 167 4.89 6.81 -14.26
N VAL A 168 4.23 6.07 -15.12
CA VAL A 168 2.85 5.60 -14.90
C VAL A 168 2.86 4.09 -14.80
N TYR A 169 1.90 3.52 -14.11
CA TYR A 169 1.79 2.07 -14.01
C TYR A 169 0.36 1.61 -13.85
N LEU A 170 0.13 0.38 -14.25
CA LEU A 170 -1.09 -0.37 -14.02
C LEU A 170 -0.76 -1.61 -13.20
N ALA A 171 -1.55 -1.88 -12.17
CA ALA A 171 -1.36 -3.02 -11.29
C ALA A 171 -2.68 -3.72 -11.00
N GLY A 172 -2.63 -5.05 -10.88
CA GLY A 172 -3.61 -5.84 -10.17
C GLY A 172 -3.28 -5.81 -8.67
N GLU A 173 -4.25 -5.51 -7.84
CA GLU A 173 -4.11 -5.53 -6.38
C GLU A 173 -5.03 -6.58 -5.78
N TRP A 174 -4.48 -7.33 -4.86
CA TRP A 174 -5.20 -8.22 -3.97
C TRP A 174 -4.98 -7.73 -2.55
N ASN A 175 -6.05 -7.35 -1.85
CA ASN A 175 -5.96 -6.89 -0.48
C ASN A 175 -6.80 -7.75 0.48
N PHE A 176 -6.33 -7.76 1.72
CA PHE A 176 -7.00 -8.37 2.86
C PHE A 176 -7.12 -7.31 3.95
N GLN A 177 -8.28 -7.22 4.55
CA GLN A 177 -8.49 -6.40 5.72
C GLN A 177 -9.19 -7.23 6.79
N ILE A 178 -8.54 -7.37 7.94
CA ILE A 178 -9.10 -8.02 9.13
C ILE A 178 -9.67 -6.90 9.98
N ASN A 179 -10.98 -6.77 9.98
CA ASN A 179 -11.69 -5.74 10.73
C ASN A 179 -12.00 -6.25 12.14
N GLN A 180 -11.78 -5.38 13.13
CA GLN A 180 -12.14 -5.62 14.52
C GLN A 180 -13.24 -4.63 14.90
N ASP A 181 -14.30 -5.08 15.57
CA ASP A 181 -15.41 -4.23 16.04
C ASP A 181 -16.02 -3.36 14.94
N LEU A 182 -16.70 -3.96 13.98
CA LEU A 182 -17.57 -3.21 13.09
C LEU A 182 -18.61 -2.44 13.91
N LYS A 183 -18.58 -1.11 13.87
CA LYS A 183 -19.51 -0.23 14.63
C LYS A 183 -20.99 -0.56 14.43
N VAL A 184 -21.33 -1.23 13.34
CA VAL A 184 -22.72 -1.57 12.95
C VAL A 184 -23.08 -2.99 13.35
N LEU A 185 -22.09 -3.87 13.44
CA LEU A 185 -22.24 -5.26 13.84
C LEU A 185 -21.03 -5.56 14.72
N LYS A 186 -21.23 -6.00 15.95
CA LYS A 186 -20.14 -6.53 16.78
C LYS A 186 -19.65 -7.84 16.15
N ALA A 187 -18.90 -7.74 15.06
CA ALA A 187 -18.46 -8.86 14.27
C ALA A 187 -17.04 -8.64 13.81
N ASP A 188 -16.19 -9.63 13.98
CA ASP A 188 -14.90 -9.68 13.30
C ASP A 188 -15.14 -10.10 11.86
N ASP A 189 -14.59 -9.35 10.90
CA ASP A 189 -14.76 -9.61 9.47
C ASP A 189 -13.42 -9.66 8.77
N ILE A 190 -13.27 -10.64 7.87
CA ILE A 190 -12.13 -10.74 6.97
C ILE A 190 -12.61 -10.37 5.57
N ASN A 191 -12.25 -9.20 5.12
CA ASN A 191 -12.53 -8.73 3.77
C ASN A 191 -11.39 -9.09 2.82
N CYS A 192 -11.74 -9.74 1.71
CA CYS A 192 -10.83 -10.06 0.62
C CYS A 192 -11.31 -9.36 -0.66
N ASN A 193 -10.45 -8.57 -1.27
CA ASN A 193 -10.78 -7.80 -2.46
C ASN A 193 -9.70 -7.96 -3.54
N LEU A 194 -10.13 -7.98 -4.79
CA LEU A 194 -9.27 -8.02 -5.98
C LEU A 194 -9.67 -6.91 -6.95
N GLY A 195 -8.72 -6.22 -7.51
CA GLY A 195 -9.03 -5.16 -8.48
C GLY A 195 -7.84 -4.64 -9.22
N PHE A 196 -8.03 -3.49 -9.86
CA PHE A 196 -6.99 -2.82 -10.61
C PHE A 196 -6.73 -1.43 -10.05
N LYS A 197 -5.45 -1.05 -10.05
CA LYS A 197 -5.00 0.30 -9.71
C LYS A 197 -4.19 0.89 -10.85
N PHE A 198 -4.44 2.15 -11.12
CA PHE A 198 -3.61 3.01 -11.94
C PHE A 198 -2.80 3.91 -11.03
N GLY A 199 -1.51 4.05 -11.31
CA GLY A 199 -0.62 4.84 -10.49
C GLY A 199 0.32 5.74 -11.28
N PHE A 200 0.79 6.77 -10.58
CA PHE A 200 1.75 7.74 -11.05
C PHE A 200 2.91 7.86 -10.06
N GLU A 201 4.14 7.85 -10.57
CA GLU A 201 5.41 7.96 -9.82
C GLU A 201 6.09 9.29 -10.12
N LEU A 202 6.53 9.96 -9.03
CA LEU A 202 7.34 11.19 -9.06
C LEU A 202 8.73 10.95 -8.51
#